data_0c2c0c74a8eb88f0894c8f4af91ab011
#
_entry.id   0c2c0c74a8eb88f0894c8f4af91ab011
#
_cell.length_a   1.000
_cell.length_b   1.000
_cell.length_c   1.000
_cell.angle_alpha   90.00
_cell.angle_beta   90.00
_cell.angle_gamma   90.00
#
_symmetry.space_group_name_H-M   'P 1'
#
loop_
_entity.id
_entity.type
_entity.pdbx_description
1 polymer ?
#
loop_
_entity_poly.entity_id
_entity_poly.type
_entity_poly.pdbx_seq_one_letter_code
_entity_poly.pdbx_strand_id
1 'polypeptide(L)'
;MRWLDVRRHSLTKKGAMRGRGSHLSADGIALARFIGSGVGPYERVVTSSSPRAVETAVAMGFAVDDTMEMPSGYVSGEIPRHAQWDWTKPYQQLAGIIRKGRAAAAVAETHHAIWADTVAGVAQGGSALLIGHGGAIELALVACLPDAPHNTWGTPFAHCDGVRLGFIDGHFVSVEFYRAPQSPPRLD
;
A
#
# COMPACT_ATOMS: atom_id res chain seq x y z
N MET A 1 16.22 -14.07 -1.37
CA MET A 1 14.99 -13.30 -1.60
C MET A 1 14.74 -12.42 -0.41
N ARG A 2 14.34 -11.18 -0.60
CA ARG A 2 13.82 -10.26 0.43
C ARG A 2 12.33 -10.10 0.23
N TRP A 3 11.62 -9.63 1.26
CA TRP A 3 10.18 -9.49 1.20
C TRP A 3 9.74 -8.08 1.52
N LEU A 4 8.79 -7.55 0.76
CA LEU A 4 8.13 -6.29 1.03
C LEU A 4 6.63 -6.53 1.25
N ASP A 5 6.16 -6.23 2.45
CA ASP A 5 4.73 -6.13 2.74
C ASP A 5 4.30 -4.67 2.55
N VAL A 6 3.35 -4.45 1.65
CA VAL A 6 2.76 -3.12 1.46
C VAL A 6 1.31 -3.17 1.89
N ARG A 7 0.87 -2.22 2.72
CA ARG A 7 -0.51 -2.15 3.19
C ARG A 7 -1.11 -0.75 3.03
N ARG A 8 -2.38 -0.71 2.70
CA ARG A 8 -3.15 0.52 2.79
C ARG A 8 -3.41 0.86 4.26
N HIS A 9 -3.29 2.15 4.62
CA HIS A 9 -3.64 2.62 5.96
C HIS A 9 -5.04 2.17 6.40
N SER A 10 -5.29 2.13 7.71
CA SER A 10 -6.55 1.70 8.31
C SER A 10 -7.64 2.76 8.24
N LEU A 11 -8.82 2.45 8.83
CA LEU A 11 -10.01 3.30 8.83
C LEU A 11 -9.77 4.63 9.56
N THR A 12 -10.26 5.72 8.98
CA THR A 12 -10.05 7.07 9.50
C THR A 12 -11.34 7.66 10.09
N LYS A 13 -11.18 8.64 10.98
CA LYS A 13 -12.29 9.44 11.50
C LYS A 13 -13.06 10.11 10.37
N LYS A 14 -14.37 10.22 10.52
CA LYS A 14 -15.23 10.99 9.62
C LYS A 14 -15.24 12.46 10.06
N GLY A 15 -15.44 13.40 9.13
CA GLY A 15 -15.60 14.83 9.44
C GLY A 15 -14.62 15.74 8.73
N ALA A 16 -14.44 16.97 9.25
CA ALA A 16 -13.69 18.05 8.59
C ALA A 16 -12.18 17.77 8.41
N MET A 17 -11.61 16.91 9.22
CA MET A 17 -10.18 16.52 9.16
C MET A 17 -9.93 15.39 8.14
N ARG A 18 -10.60 15.42 7.01
CA ARG A 18 -10.35 14.48 5.91
C ARG A 18 -9.12 14.89 5.10
N GLY A 19 -8.49 13.92 4.43
CA GLY A 19 -7.29 14.13 3.63
C GLY A 19 -6.00 13.83 4.38
N ARG A 20 -4.92 14.54 4.08
CA ARG A 20 -3.58 14.26 4.65
C ARG A 20 -3.52 14.35 6.18
N GLY A 21 -4.34 15.17 6.80
CA GLY A 21 -4.40 15.35 8.25
C GLY A 21 -5.33 14.39 8.99
N SER A 22 -5.96 13.42 8.32
CA SER A 22 -6.89 12.52 9.00
C SER A 22 -6.17 11.50 9.87
N HIS A 23 -6.76 11.25 11.04
CA HIS A 23 -6.33 10.28 12.03
C HIS A 23 -7.18 9.01 11.99
N LEU A 24 -6.70 7.89 12.53
CA LEU A 24 -7.46 6.67 12.64
C LEU A 24 -8.70 6.85 13.53
N SER A 25 -9.77 6.16 13.18
CA SER A 25 -10.93 5.95 14.07
C SER A 25 -10.61 4.86 15.10
N ALA A 26 -11.47 4.71 16.13
CA ALA A 26 -11.35 3.60 17.07
C ALA A 26 -11.38 2.25 16.36
N ASP A 27 -12.30 2.07 15.40
CA ASP A 27 -12.38 0.85 14.57
C ASP A 27 -11.12 0.67 13.72
N GLY A 28 -10.53 1.77 13.24
CA GLY A 28 -9.27 1.73 12.48
C GLY A 28 -8.10 1.26 13.34
N ILE A 29 -8.03 1.68 14.59
CA ILE A 29 -7.03 1.21 15.54
C ILE A 29 -7.24 -0.28 15.84
N ALA A 30 -8.47 -0.71 16.08
CA ALA A 30 -8.80 -2.11 16.36
C ALA A 30 -8.46 -3.01 15.17
N LEU A 31 -8.81 -2.59 13.93
CA LEU A 31 -8.47 -3.33 12.72
C LEU A 31 -6.95 -3.44 12.52
N ALA A 32 -6.21 -2.35 12.68
CA ALA A 32 -4.77 -2.34 12.55
C ALA A 32 -4.10 -3.27 13.57
N ARG A 33 -4.52 -3.24 14.84
CA ARG A 33 -4.04 -4.16 15.89
C ARG A 33 -4.29 -5.62 15.53
N PHE A 34 -5.49 -5.94 15.07
CA PHE A 34 -5.83 -7.30 14.65
C PHE A 34 -4.92 -7.77 13.52
N ILE A 35 -4.71 -6.97 12.48
CA ILE A 35 -3.81 -7.30 11.38
C ILE A 35 -2.37 -7.45 11.89
N GLY A 36 -1.91 -6.53 12.74
CA GLY A 36 -0.55 -6.53 13.27
C GLY A 36 -0.21 -7.78 14.07
N SER A 37 -1.18 -8.39 14.76
CA SER A 37 -0.96 -9.61 15.54
C SER A 37 -0.65 -10.86 14.70
N GLY A 38 -0.90 -10.82 13.39
CA GLY A 38 -0.70 -11.95 12.47
C GLY A 38 0.41 -11.73 11.43
N VAL A 39 1.21 -10.66 11.54
CA VAL A 39 2.22 -10.31 10.52
C VAL A 39 3.56 -9.92 11.16
N GLY A 40 4.62 -9.90 10.35
CA GLY A 40 5.99 -9.62 10.81
C GLY A 40 6.75 -10.89 11.25
N PRO A 41 7.92 -10.75 11.89
CA PRO A 41 8.58 -9.49 12.19
C PRO A 41 9.09 -8.73 10.96
N TYR A 42 9.31 -7.42 11.10
CA TYR A 42 9.88 -6.57 10.07
C TYR A 42 11.18 -5.94 10.55
N GLU A 43 12.19 -5.92 9.69
CA GLU A 43 13.49 -5.28 9.94
C GLU A 43 13.46 -3.78 9.61
N ARG A 44 12.54 -3.36 8.74
CA ARG A 44 12.34 -1.96 8.35
C ARG A 44 10.85 -1.67 8.18
N VAL A 45 10.40 -0.59 8.79
CA VAL A 45 9.01 -0.12 8.70
C VAL A 45 8.99 1.33 8.19
N VAL A 46 8.45 1.51 6.99
CA VAL A 46 8.35 2.81 6.33
C VAL A 46 6.89 3.19 6.16
N THR A 47 6.55 4.45 6.37
CA THR A 47 5.19 4.95 6.15
C THR A 47 5.19 6.21 5.31
N SER A 48 4.04 6.53 4.69
CA SER A 48 3.86 7.91 4.24
C SER A 48 3.85 8.84 5.46
N SER A 49 4.25 10.10 5.29
CA SER A 49 4.22 11.14 6.33
C SER A 49 2.82 11.48 6.85
N SER A 50 1.77 10.92 6.26
CA SER A 50 0.38 11.14 6.67
C SER A 50 0.08 10.50 8.03
N PRO A 51 -0.54 11.21 9.00
CA PRO A 51 -0.84 10.69 10.34
C PRO A 51 -1.51 9.31 10.32
N ARG A 52 -2.48 9.08 9.44
CA ARG A 52 -3.19 7.80 9.33
C ARG A 52 -2.28 6.62 8.93
N ALA A 53 -1.20 6.87 8.17
CA ALA A 53 -0.26 5.81 7.79
C ALA A 53 0.66 5.47 8.97
N VAL A 54 1.22 6.49 9.62
CA VAL A 54 2.04 6.34 10.82
C VAL A 54 1.25 5.65 11.93
N GLU A 55 0.04 6.14 12.22
CA GLU A 55 -0.84 5.55 13.23
C GLU A 55 -1.22 4.11 12.92
N THR A 56 -1.33 3.74 11.64
CA THR A 56 -1.59 2.35 11.24
C THR A 56 -0.41 1.45 11.64
N ALA A 57 0.82 1.81 11.31
CA ALA A 57 2.00 1.02 11.68
C ALA A 57 2.14 0.89 13.20
N VAL A 58 1.97 1.99 13.93
CA VAL A 58 2.02 2.00 15.42
C VAL A 58 0.91 1.14 16.01
N ALA A 59 -0.32 1.24 15.51
CA ALA A 59 -1.44 0.42 15.97
C ALA A 59 -1.26 -1.07 15.63
N MET A 60 -0.55 -1.41 14.55
CA MET A 60 -0.13 -2.78 14.24
C MET A 60 0.94 -3.31 15.20
N GLY A 61 1.53 -2.46 16.03
CA GLY A 61 2.56 -2.85 17.01
C GLY A 61 3.99 -2.67 16.51
N PHE A 62 4.22 -1.92 15.44
CA PHE A 62 5.54 -1.68 14.87
C PHE A 62 6.02 -0.25 15.11
N ALA A 63 7.29 -0.11 15.50
CA ALA A 63 7.97 1.18 15.46
C ALA A 63 8.17 1.59 13.98
N VAL A 64 8.06 2.89 13.70
CA VAL A 64 8.30 3.43 12.37
C VAL A 64 9.75 3.89 12.29
N ASP A 65 10.51 3.33 11.36
CA ASP A 65 11.92 3.68 11.16
C ASP A 65 12.05 4.93 10.29
N ASP A 66 11.15 5.10 9.31
CA ASP A 66 11.22 6.24 8.40
C ASP A 66 9.83 6.67 7.89
N THR A 67 9.69 7.97 7.62
CA THR A 67 8.49 8.55 7.01
C THR A 67 8.86 9.26 5.71
N MET A 68 8.09 9.00 4.65
CA MET A 68 8.38 9.54 3.32
C MET A 68 7.18 10.30 2.74
N GLU A 69 7.45 11.39 2.03
CA GLU A 69 6.46 12.01 1.17
C GLU A 69 6.20 11.11 -0.04
N MET A 70 4.99 10.57 -0.10
CA MET A 70 4.56 9.69 -1.18
C MET A 70 3.61 10.42 -2.12
N PRO A 71 3.84 10.41 -3.44
CA PRO A 71 2.92 11.00 -4.40
C PRO A 71 1.52 10.40 -4.28
N SER A 72 0.51 11.20 -4.57
CA SER A 72 -0.87 10.69 -4.65
C SER A 72 -1.02 9.74 -5.84
N GLY A 73 -1.75 8.65 -5.64
CA GLY A 73 -2.19 7.79 -6.76
C GLY A 73 -3.31 8.42 -7.62
N TYR A 74 -3.87 9.54 -7.18
CA TYR A 74 -4.73 10.38 -8.00
C TYR A 74 -3.87 11.26 -8.92
N VAL A 75 -4.11 11.16 -10.22
CA VAL A 75 -3.43 11.96 -11.24
C VAL A 75 -4.47 12.67 -12.09
N SER A 76 -4.49 13.99 -12.03
CA SER A 76 -5.51 14.81 -12.71
C SER A 76 -5.56 14.52 -14.21
N GLY A 77 -6.75 14.24 -14.72
CA GLY A 77 -6.98 13.90 -16.12
C GLY A 77 -6.58 12.48 -16.55
N GLU A 78 -5.94 11.68 -15.67
CA GLU A 78 -5.51 10.32 -15.99
C GLU A 78 -6.10 9.28 -15.03
N ILE A 79 -5.99 9.52 -13.71
CA ILE A 79 -6.47 8.61 -12.67
C ILE A 79 -7.39 9.37 -11.72
N PRO A 80 -8.69 9.06 -11.69
CA PRO A 80 -9.62 9.67 -10.74
C PRO A 80 -9.32 9.22 -9.30
N ARG A 81 -9.95 9.86 -8.32
CA ARG A 81 -9.82 9.47 -6.92
C ARG A 81 -10.26 8.03 -6.73
N HIS A 82 -9.56 7.28 -5.90
CA HIS A 82 -9.81 5.85 -5.64
C HIS A 82 -11.29 5.52 -5.34
N ALA A 83 -11.99 6.38 -4.61
CA ALA A 83 -13.42 6.21 -4.31
C ALA A 83 -14.36 6.38 -5.53
N GLN A 84 -13.84 6.82 -6.67
CA GLN A 84 -14.58 7.03 -7.92
C GLN A 84 -14.30 5.93 -8.96
N TRP A 85 -13.51 4.92 -8.58
CA TRP A 85 -13.21 3.83 -9.49
C TRP A 85 -14.42 2.91 -9.65
N ASP A 86 -14.96 2.89 -10.83
CA ASP A 86 -16.02 1.99 -11.30
C ASP A 86 -15.46 0.87 -12.22
N TRP A 87 -14.13 0.73 -12.25
CA TRP A 87 -13.45 -0.17 -13.16
C TRP A 87 -13.62 -1.63 -12.75
N THR A 88 -14.15 -2.43 -13.65
CA THR A 88 -14.30 -3.89 -13.46
C THR A 88 -12.96 -4.60 -13.27
N LYS A 89 -11.90 -4.09 -13.92
CA LYS A 89 -10.53 -4.64 -13.87
C LYS A 89 -9.54 -3.50 -13.62
N PRO A 90 -9.46 -2.99 -12.38
CA PRO A 90 -8.71 -1.77 -12.07
C PRO A 90 -7.22 -1.86 -12.39
N TYR A 91 -6.57 -2.97 -12.09
CA TYR A 91 -5.14 -3.13 -12.34
C TYR A 91 -4.81 -3.22 -13.84
N GLN A 92 -5.67 -3.86 -14.64
CA GLN A 92 -5.52 -3.86 -16.10
C GLN A 92 -5.71 -2.45 -16.69
N GLN A 93 -6.67 -1.68 -16.13
CA GLN A 93 -6.89 -0.28 -16.53
C GLN A 93 -5.67 0.58 -16.21
N LEU A 94 -5.11 0.45 -14.99
CA LEU A 94 -3.90 1.16 -14.58
C LEU A 94 -2.70 0.79 -15.47
N ALA A 95 -2.51 -0.49 -15.79
CA ALA A 95 -1.47 -0.91 -16.72
C ALA A 95 -1.61 -0.25 -18.10
N GLY A 96 -2.85 -0.09 -18.59
CA GLY A 96 -3.13 0.65 -19.82
C GLY A 96 -2.78 2.14 -19.72
N ILE A 97 -3.02 2.76 -18.57
CA ILE A 97 -2.70 4.17 -18.32
C ILE A 97 -1.18 4.36 -18.23
N ILE A 98 -0.48 3.53 -17.45
CA ILE A 98 0.98 3.59 -17.30
C ILE A 98 1.69 3.44 -18.67
N ARG A 99 1.26 2.51 -19.52
CA ARG A 99 1.83 2.31 -20.85
C ARG A 99 1.74 3.53 -21.77
N LYS A 100 0.86 4.50 -21.48
CA LYS A 100 0.80 5.76 -22.23
C LYS A 100 1.97 6.71 -21.91
N GLY A 101 2.77 6.43 -20.87
CA GLY A 101 3.98 7.16 -20.53
C GLY A 101 3.79 8.62 -20.13
N ARG A 102 2.64 8.94 -19.46
CA ARG A 102 2.31 10.30 -19.01
C ARG A 102 2.58 10.46 -17.51
N ALA A 103 1.90 11.43 -16.86
CA ALA A 103 2.12 11.75 -15.45
C ALA A 103 1.88 10.56 -14.51
N ALA A 104 0.90 9.71 -14.81
CA ALA A 104 0.66 8.49 -14.04
C ALA A 104 1.84 7.51 -14.07
N ALA A 105 2.54 7.41 -15.20
CA ALA A 105 3.72 6.56 -15.31
C ALA A 105 4.86 7.08 -14.42
N ALA A 106 5.09 8.40 -14.38
CA ALA A 106 6.11 9.00 -13.51
C ALA A 106 5.79 8.80 -12.02
N VAL A 107 4.51 8.90 -11.63
CA VAL A 107 4.05 8.61 -10.26
C VAL A 107 4.26 7.13 -9.93
N ALA A 108 3.93 6.23 -10.84
CA ALA A 108 4.13 4.79 -10.68
C ALA A 108 5.61 4.44 -10.48
N GLU A 109 6.50 5.04 -11.27
CA GLU A 109 7.94 4.86 -11.17
C GLU A 109 8.51 5.40 -9.87
N THR A 110 8.04 6.54 -9.40
CA THR A 110 8.43 7.10 -8.10
C THR A 110 8.08 6.13 -6.96
N HIS A 111 6.88 5.56 -6.97
CA HIS A 111 6.51 4.55 -5.98
C HIS A 111 7.30 3.26 -6.10
N HIS A 112 7.55 2.79 -7.33
CA HIS A 112 8.41 1.63 -7.56
C HIS A 112 9.80 1.84 -6.93
N ALA A 113 10.41 3.00 -7.14
CA ALA A 113 11.72 3.34 -6.57
C ALA A 113 11.68 3.35 -5.02
N ILE A 114 10.64 3.95 -4.41
CA ILE A 114 10.44 3.94 -2.95
C ILE A 114 10.33 2.50 -2.43
N TRP A 115 9.58 1.64 -3.09
CA TRP A 115 9.40 0.25 -2.67
C TRP A 115 10.68 -0.56 -2.80
N ALA A 116 11.40 -0.39 -3.91
CA ALA A 116 12.68 -1.05 -4.13
C ALA A 116 13.72 -0.64 -3.08
N ASP A 117 13.84 0.67 -2.78
CA ASP A 117 14.72 1.17 -1.73
C ASP A 117 14.35 0.62 -0.35
N THR A 118 13.04 0.61 -0.05
CA THR A 118 12.55 0.09 1.25
C THR A 118 12.98 -1.35 1.47
N VAL A 119 12.79 -2.23 0.48
CA VAL A 119 13.12 -3.66 0.59
C VAL A 119 14.61 -3.94 0.41
N ALA A 120 15.33 -3.12 -0.33
CA ALA A 120 16.79 -3.27 -0.48
C ALA A 120 17.52 -3.04 0.86
N GLY A 121 16.94 -2.26 1.76
CA GLY A 121 17.51 -1.94 3.08
C GLY A 121 17.46 -3.08 4.11
N VAL A 122 16.82 -4.23 3.82
CA VAL A 122 16.75 -5.37 4.76
C VAL A 122 17.73 -6.48 4.38
N ALA A 123 18.04 -7.34 5.33
CA ALA A 123 18.94 -8.49 5.11
C ALA A 123 18.33 -9.51 4.11
N GLN A 124 19.18 -10.38 3.58
CA GLN A 124 18.72 -11.51 2.76
C GLN A 124 17.86 -12.46 3.61
N GLY A 125 16.63 -12.70 3.17
CA GLY A 125 15.62 -13.43 3.94
C GLY A 125 14.73 -12.55 4.80
N GLY A 126 15.12 -11.28 5.02
CA GLY A 126 14.39 -10.31 5.82
C GLY A 126 13.15 -9.73 5.14
N SER A 127 12.37 -9.00 5.93
CA SER A 127 11.11 -8.38 5.50
C SER A 127 11.03 -6.92 5.88
N ALA A 128 10.49 -6.09 5.00
CA ALA A 128 10.11 -4.71 5.27
C ALA A 128 8.58 -4.53 5.22
N LEU A 129 8.07 -3.54 5.95
CA LEU A 129 6.68 -3.09 5.89
C LEU A 129 6.61 -1.66 5.34
N LEU A 130 5.70 -1.42 4.41
CA LEU A 130 5.38 -0.09 3.94
C LEU A 130 3.88 0.19 4.09
N ILE A 131 3.52 1.30 4.75
CA ILE A 131 2.13 1.74 4.88
C ILE A 131 1.88 2.94 3.98
N GLY A 132 0.99 2.76 3.01
CA GLY A 132 0.64 3.77 2.01
C GLY A 132 -0.87 4.01 1.86
N HIS A 133 -1.26 4.41 0.67
CA HIS A 133 -2.61 4.89 0.35
C HIS A 133 -3.20 4.14 -0.84
N GLY A 134 -4.54 3.95 -0.81
CA GLY A 134 -5.27 3.44 -1.97
C GLY A 134 -5.12 4.36 -3.19
N GLY A 135 -5.10 3.76 -4.37
CA GLY A 135 -4.75 4.39 -5.63
C GLY A 135 -3.25 4.36 -5.90
N ALA A 136 -2.43 4.80 -4.94
CA ALA A 136 -0.97 4.78 -5.05
C ALA A 136 -0.42 3.34 -5.00
N ILE A 137 -0.94 2.51 -4.09
CA ILE A 137 -0.50 1.12 -3.95
C ILE A 137 -0.82 0.32 -5.21
N GLU A 138 -2.02 0.46 -5.76
CA GLU A 138 -2.41 -0.24 -7.00
C GLU A 138 -1.54 0.17 -8.18
N LEU A 139 -1.25 1.48 -8.29
CA LEU A 139 -0.42 2.02 -9.36
C LEU A 139 1.03 1.50 -9.26
N ALA A 140 1.61 1.55 -8.06
CA ALA A 140 2.95 1.05 -7.77
C ALA A 140 3.07 -0.46 -8.02
N LEU A 141 2.06 -1.24 -7.60
CA LEU A 141 2.04 -2.67 -7.77
C LEU A 141 2.10 -3.08 -9.26
N VAL A 142 1.35 -2.37 -10.12
CA VAL A 142 1.41 -2.58 -11.57
C VAL A 142 2.79 -2.25 -12.13
N ALA A 143 3.44 -1.18 -11.64
CA ALA A 143 4.79 -0.82 -12.08
C ALA A 143 5.86 -1.83 -11.61
N CYS A 144 5.69 -2.41 -10.42
CA CYS A 144 6.60 -3.43 -9.89
C CYS A 144 6.55 -4.74 -10.67
N LEU A 145 5.42 -5.08 -11.26
CA LEU A 145 5.18 -6.35 -11.97
C LEU A 145 4.49 -6.08 -13.33
N PRO A 146 5.16 -5.43 -14.29
CA PRO A 146 4.54 -4.91 -15.51
C PRO A 146 3.97 -6.01 -16.42
N ASP A 147 4.54 -7.20 -16.39
CA ASP A 147 4.17 -8.34 -17.23
C ASP A 147 3.19 -9.33 -16.54
N ALA A 148 2.74 -9.00 -15.33
CA ALA A 148 1.84 -9.87 -14.60
C ALA A 148 0.41 -9.88 -15.18
N PRO A 149 -0.39 -10.90 -14.89
CA PRO A 149 -1.77 -11.00 -15.38
C PRO A 149 -2.73 -10.07 -14.61
N HIS A 150 -2.57 -8.76 -14.79
CA HIS A 150 -3.28 -7.70 -14.05
C HIS A 150 -4.82 -7.84 -14.05
N ASN A 151 -5.38 -8.51 -15.05
CA ASN A 151 -6.82 -8.76 -15.15
C ASN A 151 -7.34 -9.79 -14.13
N THR A 152 -6.46 -10.50 -13.44
CA THR A 152 -6.79 -11.51 -12.41
C THR A 152 -6.64 -11.01 -10.98
N TRP A 153 -6.12 -9.80 -10.75
CA TRP A 153 -5.77 -9.28 -9.42
C TRP A 153 -6.96 -8.82 -8.55
N GLY A 154 -8.15 -8.85 -9.12
CA GLY A 154 -9.39 -8.59 -8.39
C GLY A 154 -9.67 -7.11 -8.15
N THR A 155 -10.25 -6.80 -6.97
CA THR A 155 -10.72 -5.46 -6.59
C THR A 155 -9.60 -4.58 -6.04
N PRO A 156 -9.77 -3.24 -6.04
CA PRO A 156 -8.87 -2.31 -5.37
C PRO A 156 -8.73 -2.64 -3.87
N PHE A 157 -7.64 -2.14 -3.26
CA PHE A 157 -7.38 -2.37 -1.84
C PHE A 157 -8.37 -1.62 -0.94
N ALA A 158 -9.04 -2.36 -0.04
CA ALA A 158 -9.73 -1.80 1.10
C ALA A 158 -8.73 -1.38 2.20
N HIS A 159 -9.21 -0.80 3.31
CA HIS A 159 -8.36 -0.44 4.43
C HIS A 159 -7.68 -1.67 5.05
N CYS A 160 -6.41 -1.58 5.35
CA CYS A 160 -5.52 -2.65 5.80
C CYS A 160 -5.32 -3.82 4.82
N ASP A 161 -5.97 -3.84 3.67
CA ASP A 161 -5.57 -4.74 2.59
C ASP A 161 -4.11 -4.49 2.21
N GLY A 162 -3.45 -5.52 1.72
CA GLY A 162 -2.07 -5.41 1.31
C GLY A 162 -1.61 -6.51 0.38
N VAL A 163 -0.34 -6.43 0.06
CA VAL A 163 0.40 -7.43 -0.72
C VAL A 163 1.72 -7.73 -0.06
N ARG A 164 2.20 -8.95 -0.26
CA ARG A 164 3.60 -9.35 -0.07
C ARG A 164 4.25 -9.53 -1.43
N LEU A 165 5.40 -8.89 -1.62
CA LEU A 165 6.19 -9.01 -2.83
C LEU A 165 7.53 -9.65 -2.53
N GLY A 166 7.95 -10.58 -3.39
CA GLY A 166 9.31 -11.11 -3.40
C GLY A 166 10.24 -10.21 -4.22
N PHE A 167 11.44 -9.94 -3.68
CA PHE A 167 12.44 -9.09 -4.30
C PHE A 167 13.78 -9.83 -4.42
N ILE A 168 14.31 -9.92 -5.64
CA ILE A 168 15.56 -10.60 -5.98
C ILE A 168 16.32 -9.74 -6.99
N ASP A 169 17.62 -9.54 -6.77
CA ASP A 169 18.53 -8.89 -7.71
C ASP A 169 18.01 -7.56 -8.29
N GLY A 170 17.38 -6.76 -7.43
CA GLY A 170 16.86 -5.45 -7.83
C GLY A 170 15.45 -5.46 -8.45
N HIS A 171 14.80 -6.61 -8.53
CA HIS A 171 13.49 -6.76 -9.20
C HIS A 171 12.44 -7.41 -8.30
N PHE A 172 11.20 -6.96 -8.43
CA PHE A 172 10.04 -7.64 -7.87
C PHE A 172 9.66 -8.82 -8.78
N VAL A 173 9.50 -10.01 -8.18
CA VAL A 173 9.34 -11.27 -8.93
C VAL A 173 8.07 -12.02 -8.59
N SER A 174 7.38 -11.68 -7.51
CA SER A 174 6.14 -12.35 -7.08
C SER A 174 5.25 -11.42 -6.28
N VAL A 175 3.96 -11.74 -6.23
CA VAL A 175 2.96 -11.04 -5.43
C VAL A 175 1.98 -12.02 -4.80
N GLU A 176 1.67 -11.79 -3.54
CA GLU A 176 0.60 -12.44 -2.80
C GLU A 176 -0.32 -11.39 -2.19
N PHE A 177 -1.64 -11.54 -2.37
CA PHE A 177 -2.64 -10.57 -1.91
C PHE A 177 -3.19 -10.96 -0.54
N TYR A 178 -3.25 -10.01 0.39
CA TYR A 178 -3.85 -10.15 1.70
C TYR A 178 -5.07 -9.23 1.83
N ARG A 179 -6.24 -9.83 2.08
CA ARG A 179 -7.47 -9.09 2.28
C ARG A 179 -7.81 -9.03 3.76
N ALA A 180 -7.98 -7.81 4.26
CA ALA A 180 -8.40 -7.58 5.63
C ALA A 180 -9.89 -7.95 5.82
N PRO A 181 -10.30 -8.38 7.01
CA PRO A 181 -11.72 -8.59 7.30
C PRO A 181 -12.49 -7.28 7.16
N GLN A 182 -13.72 -7.35 6.65
CA GLN A 182 -14.59 -6.18 6.41
C GLN A 182 -14.97 -5.45 7.70
N SER A 183 -14.93 -6.15 8.83
CA SER A 183 -15.15 -5.60 10.17
C SER A 183 -14.10 -6.19 11.10
N PRO A 184 -13.49 -5.39 12.00
CA PRO A 184 -12.60 -5.94 13.00
C PRO A 184 -13.38 -6.95 13.85
N PRO A 185 -12.79 -8.09 14.22
CA PRO A 185 -13.42 -8.98 15.19
C PRO A 185 -13.63 -8.20 16.49
N ARG A 186 -14.79 -8.41 17.13
CA ARG A 186 -15.02 -7.86 18.47
C ARG A 186 -14.01 -8.52 19.39
N LEU A 187 -13.20 -7.72 20.04
CA LEU A 187 -12.37 -8.18 21.15
C LEU A 187 -13.34 -8.34 22.34
N ASP A 188 -13.64 -9.60 22.68
CA ASP A 188 -14.37 -9.93 23.91
C ASP A 188 -13.49 -9.62 25.13
#